data_16afdf940a01a5a65d0b172495b4483c
#
_entry.id   16afdf940a01a5a65d0b172495b4483c
#
_cell.length_a   1.000
_cell.length_b   1.000
_cell.length_c   1.000
_cell.angle_alpha   90.00
_cell.angle_beta   90.00
_cell.angle_gamma   90.00
#
_symmetry.space_group_name_H-M   'P 1'
#
loop_
_entity.id
_entity.type
_entity.pdbx_description
1 polymer ?
#
loop_
_entity_poly.entity_id
_entity_poly.type
_entity_poly.pdbx_seq_one_letter_code
_entity_poly.pdbx_strand_id
1 'polypeptide(L)'
;AQGKIRHIGITNHRLTVAKEAIESGLYETLQFPFCYLATEKDIELVEACKKANMGFIAMKALSGGLITNSAAAYAFEAQYDNVLPIWGVQRESELDEFISYIDNPPVMNDELQAVIDQDREQLSGDFCRGCGYCMPCPVGIEINNCARMSLLLRRSPSELQLTEDVQKKMKKIEN
;
A
#
# COMPACT_ATOMS: atom_id res chain seq x y z
N ALA A 1 13.25 31.54 1.95
CA ALA A 1 12.65 30.70 0.93
C ALA A 1 12.52 31.46 -0.38
N GLN A 2 12.79 30.80 -1.53
CA GLN A 2 12.77 31.45 -2.86
C GLN A 2 11.34 31.49 -3.47
N GLY A 3 10.31 31.07 -2.75
CA GLY A 3 8.91 31.07 -3.22
C GLY A 3 8.60 30.10 -4.37
N LYS A 4 9.52 29.15 -4.68
CA LYS A 4 9.37 28.20 -5.80
C LYS A 4 8.47 27.02 -5.51
N ILE A 5 8.27 26.70 -4.23
CA ILE A 5 7.37 25.65 -3.74
C ILE A 5 6.52 26.21 -2.61
N ARG A 6 5.32 25.67 -2.44
CA ARG A 6 4.39 26.08 -1.38
C ARG A 6 4.37 25.08 -0.23
N HIS A 7 4.47 23.81 -0.51
CA HIS A 7 4.31 22.70 0.44
C HIS A 7 5.44 21.70 0.30
N ILE A 8 5.85 21.11 1.41
CA ILE A 8 6.91 20.08 1.48
C ILE A 8 6.33 18.83 2.12
N GLY A 9 6.53 17.70 1.46
CA GLY A 9 6.18 16.39 1.99
C GLY A 9 7.38 15.46 2.06
N ILE A 10 7.23 14.38 2.80
CA ILE A 10 8.23 13.31 2.91
C ILE A 10 7.61 11.96 2.56
N THR A 11 8.36 11.11 1.84
CA THR A 11 8.00 9.72 1.58
C THR A 11 8.89 8.79 2.38
N ASN A 12 8.30 7.82 3.08
CA ASN A 12 9.04 6.91 3.93
C ASN A 12 8.36 5.54 4.06
N HIS A 13 9.13 4.50 4.47
CA HIS A 13 8.65 3.15 4.76
C HIS A 13 9.06 2.68 6.18
N ARG A 14 9.74 3.52 6.96
CA ARG A 14 10.23 3.21 8.30
C ARG A 14 9.48 4.04 9.33
N LEU A 15 8.81 3.37 10.27
CA LEU A 15 8.05 4.02 11.34
C LEU A 15 8.89 5.01 12.16
N THR A 16 10.14 4.68 12.44
CA THR A 16 11.04 5.55 13.21
C THR A 16 11.25 6.88 12.49
N VAL A 17 11.62 6.83 11.21
CA VAL A 17 11.85 8.04 10.40
C VAL A 17 10.55 8.82 10.16
N ALA A 18 9.42 8.13 10.03
CA ALA A 18 8.13 8.78 9.91
C ALA A 18 7.76 9.56 11.19
N LYS A 19 8.02 9.00 12.37
CA LYS A 19 7.82 9.68 13.66
C LYS A 19 8.74 10.89 13.80
N GLU A 20 10.03 10.75 13.49
CA GLU A 20 10.99 11.86 13.47
C GLU A 20 10.55 12.98 12.51
N ALA A 21 10.00 12.62 11.34
CA ALA A 21 9.49 13.61 10.39
C ALA A 21 8.31 14.42 10.96
N ILE A 22 7.37 13.76 11.67
CA ILE A 22 6.27 14.44 12.35
C ILE A 22 6.80 15.36 13.45
N GLU A 23 7.69 14.87 14.29
CA GLU A 23 8.28 15.62 15.42
C GLU A 23 9.09 16.83 14.94
N SER A 24 9.70 16.75 13.77
CA SER A 24 10.49 17.84 13.20
C SER A 24 9.66 19.09 12.86
N GLY A 25 8.37 18.94 12.59
CA GLY A 25 7.49 20.02 12.13
C GLY A 25 7.86 20.63 10.77
N LEU A 26 8.72 19.96 9.98
CA LEU A 26 9.24 20.49 8.71
C LEU A 26 8.36 20.14 7.51
N TYR A 27 7.49 19.14 7.63
CA TYR A 27 6.73 18.58 6.53
C TYR A 27 5.22 18.77 6.74
N GLU A 28 4.52 19.05 5.67
CA GLU A 28 3.06 19.21 5.67
C GLU A 28 2.33 17.92 5.28
N THR A 29 3.03 17.00 4.61
CA THR A 29 2.49 15.66 4.26
C THR A 29 3.49 14.57 4.51
N LEU A 30 3.00 13.41 4.93
CA LEU A 30 3.73 12.14 5.03
C LEU A 30 3.13 11.15 4.06
N GLN A 31 3.93 10.62 3.13
CA GLN A 31 3.55 9.47 2.31
C GLN A 31 4.14 8.20 2.92
N PHE A 32 3.27 7.28 3.32
CA PHE A 32 3.65 6.05 4.02
C PHE A 32 2.76 4.87 3.56
N PRO A 33 3.26 3.60 3.58
CA PRO A 33 2.42 2.44 3.27
C PRO A 33 1.28 2.30 4.28
N PHE A 34 0.04 2.30 3.77
CA PHE A 34 -1.13 2.10 4.60
C PHE A 34 -2.22 1.39 3.81
N CYS A 35 -2.89 0.43 4.42
CA CYS A 35 -4.00 -0.34 3.87
C CYS A 35 -4.66 -1.10 5.02
N TYR A 36 -5.73 -1.85 4.79
CA TYR A 36 -6.39 -2.59 5.86
C TYR A 36 -5.57 -3.74 6.50
N LEU A 37 -4.35 -4.02 5.99
CA LEU A 37 -3.36 -4.89 6.65
C LEU A 37 -2.44 -4.10 7.60
N ALA A 38 -2.76 -2.84 7.87
CA ALA A 38 -2.02 -1.98 8.78
C ALA A 38 -2.01 -2.54 10.20
N THR A 39 -0.88 -2.39 10.87
CA THR A 39 -0.75 -2.70 12.31
C THR A 39 -1.25 -1.55 13.17
N GLU A 40 -1.45 -1.79 14.46
CA GLU A 40 -1.78 -0.73 15.42
C GLU A 40 -0.79 0.44 15.37
N LYS A 41 0.51 0.15 15.18
CA LYS A 41 1.55 1.18 15.05
C LYS A 41 1.41 2.05 13.80
N ASP A 42 0.89 1.46 12.71
CA ASP A 42 0.63 2.21 11.48
C ASP A 42 -0.61 3.12 11.66
N ILE A 43 -1.63 2.65 12.39
CA ILE A 43 -2.82 3.44 12.74
C ILE A 43 -2.43 4.58 13.70
N GLU A 44 -1.60 4.30 14.72
CA GLU A 44 -1.06 5.35 15.60
C GLU A 44 -0.31 6.44 14.82
N LEU A 45 0.40 6.07 13.74
CA LEU A 45 1.11 7.03 12.88
C LEU A 45 0.13 7.95 12.14
N VAL A 46 -0.97 7.41 11.61
CA VAL A 46 -2.04 8.20 10.96
C VAL A 46 -2.63 9.21 11.95
N GLU A 47 -2.93 8.76 13.17
CA GLU A 47 -3.44 9.62 14.23
C GLU A 47 -2.41 10.70 14.67
N ALA A 48 -1.13 10.34 14.69
CA ALA A 48 -0.06 11.31 14.99
C ALA A 48 0.04 12.40 13.92
N CYS A 49 -0.08 12.03 12.64
CA CYS A 49 -0.15 12.98 11.54
C CYS A 49 -1.36 13.91 11.68
N LYS A 50 -2.54 13.36 12.01
CA LYS A 50 -3.75 14.15 12.23
C LYS A 50 -3.56 15.18 13.35
N LYS A 51 -3.01 14.76 14.49
CA LYS A 51 -2.71 15.66 15.63
C LYS A 51 -1.71 16.75 15.28
N ALA A 52 -0.75 16.46 14.40
CA ALA A 52 0.24 17.42 13.91
C ALA A 52 -0.27 18.31 12.76
N ASN A 53 -1.54 18.20 12.37
CA ASN A 53 -2.12 18.85 11.19
C ASN A 53 -1.34 18.55 9.90
N MET A 54 -0.85 17.33 9.78
CA MET A 54 -0.09 16.81 8.65
C MET A 54 -0.98 15.88 7.82
N GLY A 55 -1.07 16.10 6.50
CA GLY A 55 -1.78 15.21 5.59
C GLY A 55 -1.07 13.86 5.47
N PHE A 56 -1.83 12.78 5.41
CA PHE A 56 -1.30 11.43 5.24
C PHE A 56 -1.64 10.90 3.84
N ILE A 57 -0.62 10.55 3.05
CA ILE A 57 -0.80 9.94 1.73
C ILE A 57 -0.55 8.44 1.86
N ALA A 58 -1.63 7.65 1.76
CA ALA A 58 -1.57 6.21 1.87
C ALA A 58 -1.06 5.59 0.58
N MET A 59 0.22 5.24 0.53
CA MET A 59 0.75 4.46 -0.59
C MET A 59 0.55 2.97 -0.36
N LYS A 60 0.51 2.21 -1.45
CA LYS A 60 0.27 0.75 -1.43
C LYS A 60 -1.05 0.36 -0.78
N ALA A 61 -2.08 1.17 -0.98
CA ALA A 61 -3.43 0.92 -0.46
C ALA A 61 -4.02 -0.45 -0.90
N LEU A 62 -3.56 -1.01 -2.03
CA LEU A 62 -3.84 -2.38 -2.47
C LEU A 62 -2.71 -3.38 -2.14
N SER A 63 -1.81 -3.05 -1.22
CA SER A 63 -0.68 -3.90 -0.80
C SER A 63 0.13 -4.48 -1.98
N GLY A 64 0.23 -3.73 -3.09
CA GLY A 64 0.95 -4.15 -4.31
C GLY A 64 0.31 -5.38 -4.98
N GLY A 65 -1.02 -5.44 -5.04
CA GLY A 65 -1.81 -6.47 -5.68
C GLY A 65 -2.15 -7.67 -4.79
N LEU A 66 -1.86 -7.63 -3.50
CA LEU A 66 -2.30 -8.67 -2.55
C LEU A 66 -3.75 -8.45 -2.10
N ILE A 67 -4.18 -7.20 -2.04
CA ILE A 67 -5.57 -6.80 -1.80
C ILE A 67 -6.27 -6.75 -3.16
N THR A 68 -7.30 -7.57 -3.32
CA THR A 68 -8.03 -7.72 -4.59
C THR A 68 -9.46 -7.16 -4.54
N ASN A 69 -9.97 -6.84 -3.36
CA ASN A 69 -11.27 -6.19 -3.19
C ASN A 69 -11.07 -4.68 -3.02
N SER A 70 -11.27 -3.93 -4.11
CA SER A 70 -11.09 -2.48 -4.15
C SER A 70 -12.10 -1.74 -3.29
N ALA A 71 -13.36 -2.23 -3.21
CA ALA A 71 -14.40 -1.63 -2.38
C ALA A 71 -14.07 -1.72 -0.90
N ALA A 72 -13.55 -2.88 -0.42
CA ALA A 72 -13.10 -3.04 0.96
C ALA A 72 -11.89 -2.14 1.27
N ALA A 73 -10.94 -2.02 0.32
CA ALA A 73 -9.80 -1.13 0.48
C ALA A 73 -10.24 0.34 0.57
N TYR A 74 -11.11 0.77 -0.33
CA TYR A 74 -11.65 2.12 -0.35
C TYR A 74 -12.40 2.43 0.94
N ALA A 75 -13.35 1.56 1.34
CA ALA A 75 -14.16 1.74 2.54
C ALA A 75 -13.32 1.77 3.83
N PHE A 76 -12.19 1.05 3.87
CA PHE A 76 -11.26 1.12 4.99
C PHE A 76 -10.54 2.48 5.05
N GLU A 77 -9.95 2.93 3.94
CA GLU A 77 -9.23 4.20 3.88
C GLU A 77 -10.13 5.40 4.16
N ALA A 78 -11.39 5.34 3.68
CA ALA A 78 -12.38 6.41 3.86
C ALA A 78 -12.80 6.64 5.32
N GLN A 79 -12.44 5.76 6.24
CA GLN A 79 -12.68 5.98 7.69
C GLN A 79 -11.75 7.04 8.29
N TYR A 80 -10.68 7.41 7.59
CA TYR A 80 -9.66 8.35 8.07
C TYR A 80 -9.75 9.65 7.27
N ASP A 81 -10.21 10.71 7.90
CA ASP A 81 -10.45 12.03 7.27
C ASP A 81 -9.17 12.77 6.84
N ASN A 82 -8.00 12.39 7.36
CA ASN A 82 -6.70 12.94 7.03
C ASN A 82 -5.89 12.05 6.07
N VAL A 83 -6.48 10.96 5.56
CA VAL A 83 -5.81 10.01 4.67
C VAL A 83 -6.25 10.20 3.23
N LEU A 84 -5.28 10.33 2.34
CA LEU A 84 -5.48 10.33 0.89
C LEU A 84 -4.84 9.09 0.29
N PRO A 85 -5.61 8.07 -0.14
CA PRO A 85 -5.06 6.89 -0.77
C PRO A 85 -4.58 7.17 -2.19
N ILE A 86 -3.47 6.52 -2.58
CA ILE A 86 -3.03 6.44 -3.96
C ILE A 86 -3.13 4.99 -4.46
N TRP A 87 -3.96 4.82 -5.46
CA TRP A 87 -4.31 3.51 -6.02
C TRP A 87 -3.35 3.10 -7.12
N GLY A 88 -2.83 1.86 -7.05
CA GLY A 88 -2.07 1.25 -8.14
C GLY A 88 -3.03 0.66 -9.16
N VAL A 89 -3.10 1.26 -10.33
CA VAL A 89 -3.97 0.85 -11.44
C VAL A 89 -3.13 0.25 -12.56
N GLN A 90 -3.51 -0.92 -13.07
CA GLN A 90 -2.83 -1.63 -14.15
C GLN A 90 -3.71 -1.81 -15.40
N ARG A 91 -5.03 -1.74 -15.24
CA ARG A 91 -6.02 -1.93 -16.30
C ARG A 91 -7.02 -0.78 -16.29
N GLU A 92 -7.57 -0.49 -17.46
CA GLU A 92 -8.60 0.55 -17.64
C GLU A 92 -9.85 0.25 -16.79
N SER A 93 -10.26 -1.03 -16.71
CA SER A 93 -11.39 -1.45 -15.86
C SER A 93 -11.19 -1.16 -14.36
N GLU A 94 -9.95 -1.22 -13.87
CA GLU A 94 -9.63 -0.84 -12.48
C GLU A 94 -9.75 0.68 -12.28
N LEU A 95 -9.35 1.45 -13.29
CA LEU A 95 -9.53 2.91 -13.26
C LEU A 95 -11.02 3.27 -13.26
N ASP A 96 -11.81 2.67 -14.14
CA ASP A 96 -13.25 2.90 -14.23
C ASP A 96 -13.95 2.56 -12.90
N GLU A 97 -13.53 1.48 -12.25
CA GLU A 97 -14.03 1.07 -10.94
C GLU A 97 -13.75 2.15 -9.88
N PHE A 98 -12.50 2.65 -9.76
CA PHE A 98 -12.19 3.71 -8.81
C PHE A 98 -12.86 5.04 -9.15
N ILE A 99 -13.04 5.37 -10.43
CA ILE A 99 -13.79 6.55 -10.84
C ILE A 99 -15.26 6.44 -10.41
N SER A 100 -15.87 5.25 -10.51
CA SER A 100 -17.26 5.03 -10.07
C SER A 100 -17.47 5.30 -8.58
N TYR A 101 -16.42 5.18 -7.76
CA TYR A 101 -16.49 5.47 -6.32
C TYR A 101 -16.57 6.97 -6.00
N ILE A 102 -16.34 7.85 -6.98
CA ILE A 102 -16.56 9.29 -6.82
C ILE A 102 -18.05 9.57 -6.64
N ASP A 103 -18.89 8.90 -7.45
CA ASP A 103 -20.34 9.08 -7.42
C ASP A 103 -21.02 8.17 -6.38
N ASN A 104 -20.48 6.95 -6.19
CA ASN A 104 -21.04 5.93 -5.30
C ASN A 104 -19.94 5.33 -4.42
N PRO A 105 -19.44 6.07 -3.42
CA PRO A 105 -18.35 5.60 -2.58
C PRO A 105 -18.76 4.36 -1.77
N PRO A 106 -17.96 3.27 -1.78
CA PRO A 106 -18.19 2.15 -0.88
C PRO A 106 -18.16 2.59 0.58
N VAL A 107 -19.17 2.19 1.33
CA VAL A 107 -19.27 2.45 2.78
C VAL A 107 -19.05 1.14 3.51
N MET A 108 -18.24 1.17 4.59
CA MET A 108 -17.97 0.00 5.41
C MET A 108 -19.26 -0.64 5.91
N ASN A 109 -19.37 -1.94 5.70
CA ASN A 109 -20.47 -2.78 6.15
C ASN A 109 -19.94 -4.16 6.57
N ASP A 110 -20.83 -5.02 7.07
CA ASP A 110 -20.44 -6.34 7.58
C ASP A 110 -19.80 -7.23 6.49
N GLU A 111 -20.24 -7.13 5.24
CA GLU A 111 -19.70 -7.91 4.12
C GLU A 111 -18.26 -7.48 3.80
N LEU A 112 -18.00 -6.18 3.69
CA LEU A 112 -16.66 -5.65 3.44
C LEU A 112 -15.75 -5.89 4.63
N GLN A 113 -16.27 -5.80 5.86
CA GLN A 113 -15.50 -6.14 7.05
C GLN A 113 -15.11 -7.62 7.08
N ALA A 114 -16.01 -8.53 6.70
CA ALA A 114 -15.70 -9.96 6.61
C ALA A 114 -14.60 -10.26 5.58
N VAL A 115 -14.58 -9.55 4.45
CA VAL A 115 -13.48 -9.63 3.47
C VAL A 115 -12.16 -9.18 4.09
N ILE A 116 -12.15 -8.08 4.80
CA ILE A 116 -10.96 -7.56 5.49
C ILE A 116 -10.45 -8.55 6.52
N ASP A 117 -11.34 -9.13 7.33
CA ASP A 117 -10.98 -10.07 8.39
C ASP A 117 -10.40 -11.37 7.79
N GLN A 118 -11.01 -11.88 6.72
CA GLN A 118 -10.49 -13.03 5.98
C GLN A 118 -9.10 -12.76 5.39
N ASP A 119 -8.91 -11.59 4.78
CA ASP A 119 -7.63 -11.20 4.22
C ASP A 119 -6.56 -11.02 5.29
N ARG A 120 -6.93 -10.44 6.43
CA ARG A 120 -6.03 -10.32 7.59
C ARG A 120 -5.61 -11.68 8.12
N GLU A 121 -6.50 -12.65 8.20
CA GLU A 121 -6.18 -14.02 8.61
C GLU A 121 -5.24 -14.70 7.61
N GLN A 122 -5.53 -14.62 6.31
CA GLN A 122 -4.73 -15.24 5.25
C GLN A 122 -3.36 -14.60 5.06
N LEU A 123 -3.25 -13.30 5.33
CA LEU A 123 -2.04 -12.50 5.20
C LEU A 123 -1.44 -12.16 6.56
N SER A 124 -1.90 -12.84 7.65
CA SER A 124 -1.29 -12.72 8.96
C SER A 124 0.14 -13.27 8.93
N GLY A 125 1.08 -12.51 9.42
CA GLY A 125 2.47 -12.89 9.47
C GLY A 125 3.40 -11.93 8.70
N ASP A 126 4.68 -12.22 8.80
CA ASP A 126 5.72 -11.44 8.16
C ASP A 126 5.78 -11.76 6.66
N PHE A 127 5.18 -10.92 5.84
CA PHE A 127 5.35 -10.98 4.40
C PHE A 127 6.04 -9.73 3.86
N CYS A 128 6.75 -9.89 2.74
CA CYS A 128 7.45 -8.78 2.10
C CYS A 128 6.47 -7.72 1.57
N ARG A 129 6.54 -6.50 2.09
CA ARG A 129 5.72 -5.36 1.65
C ARG A 129 6.24 -4.69 0.36
N GLY A 130 7.31 -5.23 -0.26
CA GLY A 130 7.87 -4.74 -1.52
C GLY A 130 8.45 -3.33 -1.44
N CYS A 131 9.02 -2.92 -0.30
CA CYS A 131 9.61 -1.60 -0.14
C CYS A 131 10.94 -1.42 -0.92
N GLY A 132 11.63 -2.52 -1.26
CA GLY A 132 12.86 -2.46 -2.05
C GLY A 132 14.15 -2.12 -1.28
N TYR A 133 14.10 -1.91 0.05
CA TYR A 133 15.29 -1.52 0.84
C TYR A 133 16.37 -2.60 0.91
N CYS A 134 16.04 -3.86 0.58
CA CYS A 134 17.00 -4.95 0.45
C CYS A 134 17.63 -5.05 -0.95
N MET A 135 17.27 -4.14 -1.87
CA MET A 135 17.74 -4.15 -3.24
C MET A 135 18.74 -2.99 -3.48
N PRO A 136 19.74 -3.16 -4.38
CA PRO A 136 20.05 -4.40 -5.08
C PRO A 136 20.69 -5.44 -4.17
N CYS A 137 20.34 -6.71 -4.36
CA CYS A 137 21.01 -7.81 -3.66
C CYS A 137 22.42 -8.02 -4.23
N PRO A 138 23.48 -8.13 -3.39
CA PRO A 138 24.86 -8.27 -3.87
C PRO A 138 25.11 -9.59 -4.64
N VAL A 139 24.24 -10.59 -4.47
CA VAL A 139 24.29 -11.86 -5.20
C VAL A 139 23.20 -11.98 -6.27
N GLY A 140 22.52 -10.88 -6.61
CA GLY A 140 21.57 -10.81 -7.73
C GLY A 140 20.19 -11.43 -7.47
N ILE A 141 19.83 -11.73 -6.20
CA ILE A 141 18.50 -12.26 -5.86
C ILE A 141 17.48 -11.13 -5.88
N GLU A 142 16.36 -11.32 -6.57
CA GLU A 142 15.21 -10.44 -6.49
C GLU A 142 14.35 -10.73 -5.24
N ILE A 143 14.89 -10.38 -4.07
CA ILE A 143 14.37 -10.76 -2.74
C ILE A 143 12.88 -10.45 -2.59
N ASN A 144 12.44 -9.28 -3.00
CA ASN A 144 11.03 -8.86 -2.91
C ASN A 144 10.11 -9.71 -3.80
N ASN A 145 10.54 -10.10 -4.99
CA ASN A 145 9.78 -10.95 -5.88
C ASN A 145 9.70 -12.39 -5.35
N CYS A 146 10.84 -12.93 -4.90
CA CYS A 146 10.90 -14.27 -4.29
C CYS A 146 9.97 -14.37 -3.08
N ALA A 147 10.05 -13.40 -2.17
CA ALA A 147 9.29 -13.40 -0.93
C ALA A 147 7.78 -13.23 -1.12
N ARG A 148 7.33 -12.70 -2.26
CA ARG A 148 5.91 -12.44 -2.55
C ARG A 148 5.30 -13.40 -3.57
N MET A 149 6.10 -14.15 -4.29
CA MET A 149 5.67 -14.93 -5.46
C MET A 149 4.50 -15.86 -5.14
N SER A 150 4.56 -16.61 -4.05
CA SER A 150 3.50 -17.55 -3.68
C SER A 150 2.17 -16.85 -3.37
N LEU A 151 2.20 -15.67 -2.78
CA LEU A 151 1.01 -14.88 -2.47
C LEU A 151 0.43 -14.26 -3.76
N LEU A 152 1.29 -13.71 -4.62
CA LEU A 152 0.87 -13.14 -5.89
C LEU A 152 0.23 -14.21 -6.81
N LEU A 153 0.81 -15.40 -6.89
CA LEU A 153 0.24 -16.50 -7.68
C LEU A 153 -1.14 -16.95 -7.20
N ARG A 154 -1.44 -16.84 -5.91
CA ARG A 154 -2.74 -17.23 -5.36
C ARG A 154 -3.80 -16.14 -5.48
N ARG A 155 -3.40 -14.87 -5.43
CA ARG A 155 -4.32 -13.75 -5.27
C ARG A 155 -4.44 -12.86 -6.51
N SER A 156 -3.38 -12.76 -7.32
CA SER A 156 -3.45 -11.97 -8.57
C SER A 156 -4.11 -12.76 -9.70
N PRO A 157 -4.76 -12.09 -10.65
CA PRO A 157 -5.30 -12.74 -11.84
C PRO A 157 -4.22 -13.54 -12.57
N SER A 158 -4.54 -14.79 -12.96
CA SER A 158 -3.60 -15.71 -13.60
C SER A 158 -2.95 -15.14 -14.86
N GLU A 159 -3.71 -14.34 -15.62
CA GLU A 159 -3.24 -13.68 -16.86
C GLU A 159 -2.06 -12.75 -16.61
N LEU A 160 -1.99 -12.12 -15.43
CA LEU A 160 -0.89 -11.23 -15.05
C LEU A 160 0.36 -12.01 -14.61
N GLN A 161 0.17 -13.22 -14.06
CA GLN A 161 1.24 -14.06 -13.53
C GLN A 161 1.81 -15.05 -14.56
N LEU A 162 1.08 -15.34 -15.62
CA LEU A 162 1.48 -16.27 -16.67
C LEU A 162 2.12 -15.60 -17.90
N THR A 163 2.47 -14.32 -17.81
CA THR A 163 3.19 -13.63 -18.88
C THR A 163 4.59 -14.21 -19.06
N GLU A 164 5.13 -14.12 -20.29
CA GLU A 164 6.49 -14.60 -20.58
C GLU A 164 7.56 -13.97 -19.68
N ASP A 165 7.39 -12.69 -19.33
CA ASP A 165 8.33 -11.97 -18.46
C ASP A 165 8.32 -12.49 -17.04
N VAL A 166 7.13 -12.80 -16.48
CA VAL A 166 7.00 -13.42 -15.16
C VAL A 166 7.58 -14.83 -15.18
N GLN A 167 7.29 -15.63 -16.22
CA GLN A 167 7.86 -16.97 -16.36
C GLN A 167 9.40 -16.94 -16.46
N LYS A 168 9.98 -15.99 -17.18
CA LYS A 168 11.44 -15.79 -17.23
C LYS A 168 12.02 -15.42 -15.86
N LYS A 169 11.31 -14.60 -15.09
CA LYS A 169 11.71 -14.25 -13.71
C LYS A 169 11.64 -15.44 -12.77
N MET A 170 10.58 -16.25 -12.86
CA MET A 170 10.45 -17.48 -12.08
C MET A 170 11.59 -18.46 -12.36
N LYS A 171 11.96 -18.69 -13.63
CA LYS A 171 13.09 -19.56 -14.01
C LYS A 171 14.45 -19.07 -13.46
N LYS A 172 14.62 -17.77 -13.23
CA LYS A 172 15.84 -17.25 -12.57
C LYS A 172 15.88 -17.53 -11.07
N ILE A 173 14.75 -17.80 -10.44
CA ILE A 173 14.65 -18.10 -9.01
C ILE A 173 14.95 -19.56 -8.73
N GLU A 174 14.74 -20.45 -9.73
CA GLU A 174 14.98 -21.90 -9.63
C GLU A 174 16.46 -22.29 -9.83
N ASN A 175 17.32 -21.39 -10.30
CA ASN A 175 18.75 -21.58 -10.51
C ASN A 175 19.58 -20.83 -9.45
#